data_11888b348d46045df871e78b4a353953
#
_entry.id   11888b348d46045df871e78b4a353953
#
_cell.length_a   1.000
_cell.length_b   1.000
_cell.length_c   1.000
_cell.angle_alpha   90.00
_cell.angle_beta   90.00
_cell.angle_gamma   90.00
#
_symmetry.space_group_name_H-M   'P 1'
#
loop_
_entity.id
_entity.type
_entity.pdbx_description
1 polymer ?
#
loop_
_entity_poly.entity_id
_entity_poly.type
_entity_poly.pdbx_seq_one_letter_code
_entity_poly.pdbx_strand_id
1 'polypeptide(L)'
;MRLLILVIVLIDFCYLSAQEFTLPEDTEVWNPVPKIVDTFDNLAPSDAIILFDKDSLNNWQKINGNPADWEVNSNIFTIKPGTGDILTKQKFSNVQFHIEWRAPRLSGESGQNRGNSGIFFQERYELQILDSYNNKTYTNGQAGSIYKQFVPLVNASREPYVWQNYDVIFIAPTFNDNGSINTRANMTVFHNGILVQYKVILEGATTYIGKPKYDFHNNGSILLQDHGSKISFRNIWVREIEVP
;
A
#
# COMPACT_ATOMS: atom_id res chain seq x y z
N MET A 1 -8.08 79.18 -14.32
CA MET A 1 -8.46 78.22 -15.34
C MET A 1 -7.83 76.89 -14.99
N ARG A 2 -8.62 75.96 -14.34
CA ARG A 2 -8.15 74.68 -13.88
C ARG A 2 -8.52 73.62 -14.93
N LEU A 3 -7.51 73.00 -15.52
CA LEU A 3 -7.67 71.93 -16.51
C LEU A 3 -8.04 70.61 -15.78
N LEU A 4 -9.21 70.11 -16.06
CA LEU A 4 -9.69 68.82 -15.52
C LEU A 4 -9.20 67.73 -16.52
N ILE A 5 -8.23 66.92 -16.11
CA ILE A 5 -7.80 65.75 -16.91
C ILE A 5 -8.72 64.59 -16.55
N LEU A 6 -9.55 64.19 -17.52
CA LEU A 6 -10.41 63.01 -17.44
C LEU A 6 -9.57 61.78 -17.81
N VAL A 7 -9.27 60.93 -16.80
CA VAL A 7 -8.62 59.62 -17.03
C VAL A 7 -9.71 58.62 -17.34
N ILE A 8 -9.82 58.20 -18.59
CA ILE A 8 -10.69 57.09 -18.99
C ILE A 8 -9.91 55.79 -18.76
N VAL A 9 -10.32 55.02 -17.75
CA VAL A 9 -9.84 53.66 -17.52
C VAL A 9 -10.66 52.72 -18.40
N LEU A 10 -10.04 52.25 -19.50
CA LEU A 10 -10.58 51.14 -20.29
C LEU A 10 -10.40 49.85 -19.51
N ILE A 11 -11.51 49.30 -19.00
CA ILE A 11 -11.54 47.95 -18.43
C ILE A 11 -11.78 46.99 -19.60
N ASP A 12 -10.72 46.34 -20.06
CA ASP A 12 -10.82 45.20 -20.97
C ASP A 12 -11.49 44.02 -20.22
N PHE A 13 -12.75 43.81 -20.50
CA PHE A 13 -13.43 42.58 -20.12
C PHE A 13 -12.93 41.46 -21.03
N CYS A 14 -11.96 40.66 -20.57
CA CYS A 14 -11.69 39.37 -21.15
C CYS A 14 -12.92 38.49 -20.96
N TYR A 15 -13.75 38.39 -22.00
CA TYR A 15 -14.75 37.32 -22.07
C TYR A 15 -14.00 36.00 -22.22
N LEU A 16 -13.88 35.22 -21.13
CA LEU A 16 -13.63 33.81 -21.24
C LEU A 16 -14.88 33.21 -21.88
N SER A 17 -14.84 33.02 -23.21
CA SER A 17 -15.84 32.20 -23.88
C SER A 17 -15.69 30.79 -23.36
N ALA A 18 -16.66 30.29 -22.58
CA ALA A 18 -16.76 28.88 -22.30
C ALA A 18 -16.87 28.16 -23.66
N GLN A 19 -15.96 27.25 -23.94
CA GLN A 19 -16.00 26.43 -25.14
C GLN A 19 -17.29 25.60 -25.09
N GLU A 20 -18.20 25.88 -26.05
CA GLU A 20 -19.46 25.13 -26.15
C GLU A 20 -19.19 23.85 -26.93
N PHE A 21 -19.28 22.69 -26.24
CA PHE A 21 -19.16 21.38 -26.87
C PHE A 21 -20.48 21.07 -27.55
N THR A 22 -20.48 20.96 -28.86
CA THR A 22 -21.70 20.80 -29.68
C THR A 22 -21.76 19.46 -30.40
N LEU A 23 -20.62 18.77 -30.52
CA LEU A 23 -20.50 17.47 -31.20
C LEU A 23 -19.88 16.45 -30.24
N PRO A 24 -20.20 15.15 -30.39
CA PRO A 24 -19.57 14.08 -29.58
C PRO A 24 -18.05 14.12 -29.66
N GLU A 25 -17.48 14.37 -30.83
CA GLU A 25 -16.07 14.39 -31.12
C GLU A 25 -15.30 15.49 -30.36
N ASP A 26 -15.98 16.56 -29.93
CA ASP A 26 -15.35 17.68 -29.20
C ASP A 26 -14.78 17.25 -27.83
N THR A 27 -15.24 16.13 -27.30
CA THR A 27 -14.80 15.57 -26.01
C THR A 27 -14.01 14.26 -26.12
N GLU A 28 -13.79 13.76 -27.34
CA GLU A 28 -13.04 12.53 -27.56
C GLU A 28 -11.54 12.74 -27.33
N VAL A 29 -10.94 11.84 -26.57
CA VAL A 29 -9.49 11.82 -26.33
C VAL A 29 -8.90 10.52 -26.90
N TRP A 30 -8.14 10.66 -27.97
CA TRP A 30 -7.58 9.50 -28.69
C TRP A 30 -6.18 9.09 -28.20
N ASN A 31 -5.48 9.95 -27.48
CA ASN A 31 -4.14 9.69 -26.98
C ASN A 31 -3.99 10.17 -25.52
N PRO A 32 -3.20 9.45 -24.67
CA PRO A 32 -2.49 8.21 -25.01
C PRO A 32 -3.43 6.99 -25.09
N VAL A 33 -3.12 6.06 -25.98
CA VAL A 33 -3.82 4.76 -26.04
C VAL A 33 -3.36 3.93 -24.83
N PRO A 34 -4.28 3.43 -23.97
CA PRO A 34 -3.92 2.60 -22.84
C PRO A 34 -3.15 1.33 -23.25
N LYS A 35 -2.09 1.01 -22.48
CA LYS A 35 -1.33 -0.24 -22.70
C LYS A 35 -2.22 -1.46 -22.39
N ILE A 36 -2.15 -2.46 -23.25
CA ILE A 36 -2.81 -3.75 -22.99
C ILE A 36 -2.04 -4.49 -21.90
N VAL A 37 -2.73 -4.95 -20.89
CA VAL A 37 -2.23 -5.79 -19.81
C VAL A 37 -3.05 -7.05 -19.76
N ASP A 38 -2.40 -8.20 -20.00
CA ASP A 38 -3.06 -9.49 -19.92
C ASP A 38 -3.34 -9.86 -18.47
N THR A 39 -4.53 -10.41 -18.23
CA THR A 39 -4.95 -10.91 -16.93
C THR A 39 -5.45 -12.34 -17.10
N PHE A 40 -4.86 -13.25 -16.34
CA PHE A 40 -5.28 -14.65 -16.30
C PHE A 40 -5.84 -14.96 -14.91
N ASP A 41 -6.80 -15.86 -14.83
CA ASP A 41 -7.43 -16.23 -13.57
C ASP A 41 -6.40 -16.61 -12.51
N ASN A 42 -6.43 -15.91 -11.39
CA ASN A 42 -5.56 -16.08 -10.22
C ASN A 42 -4.04 -15.92 -10.47
N LEU A 43 -3.64 -15.34 -11.59
CA LEU A 43 -2.25 -15.02 -11.90
C LEU A 43 -2.00 -13.51 -11.80
N ALA A 44 -0.72 -13.17 -11.66
CA ALA A 44 -0.30 -11.77 -11.68
C ALA A 44 -0.56 -11.17 -13.08
N PRO A 45 -0.93 -9.88 -13.17
CA PRO A 45 -0.99 -9.16 -14.45
C PRO A 45 0.34 -9.23 -15.22
N SER A 46 0.29 -9.20 -16.54
CA SER A 46 1.47 -9.39 -17.41
C SER A 46 2.55 -8.30 -17.24
N ASP A 47 2.22 -7.17 -16.64
CA ASP A 47 3.13 -6.08 -16.33
C ASP A 47 3.54 -6.03 -14.85
N ALA A 48 3.17 -7.05 -14.05
CA ALA A 48 3.54 -7.15 -12.66
C ALA A 48 4.98 -7.67 -12.48
N ILE A 49 5.63 -7.17 -11.44
CA ILE A 49 6.89 -7.70 -10.92
C ILE A 49 6.54 -8.79 -9.91
N ILE A 50 6.94 -10.02 -10.21
CA ILE A 50 6.70 -11.17 -9.31
C ILE A 50 7.71 -11.11 -8.18
N LEU A 51 7.24 -10.96 -6.96
CA LEU A 51 8.07 -10.97 -5.76
C LEU A 51 8.24 -12.38 -5.21
N PHE A 52 7.18 -13.20 -5.30
CA PHE A 52 7.24 -14.63 -4.96
C PHE A 52 6.08 -15.40 -5.62
N ASP A 53 6.41 -16.45 -6.35
CA ASP A 53 5.46 -17.36 -7.00
C ASP A 53 5.89 -18.84 -7.01
N LYS A 54 7.15 -19.12 -6.64
CA LYS A 54 7.75 -20.47 -6.74
C LYS A 54 8.50 -20.86 -5.47
N ASP A 55 9.79 -21.11 -5.58
CA ASP A 55 10.58 -21.85 -4.61
C ASP A 55 11.80 -21.08 -4.07
N SER A 56 11.87 -19.77 -4.33
CA SER A 56 13.03 -19.00 -3.88
C SER A 56 12.66 -17.61 -3.36
N LEU A 57 13.43 -17.17 -2.35
CA LEU A 57 13.36 -15.81 -1.80
C LEU A 57 14.40 -14.88 -2.49
N ASN A 58 14.75 -15.12 -3.74
CA ASN A 58 15.79 -14.35 -4.45
C ASN A 58 15.48 -12.85 -4.57
N ASN A 59 14.21 -12.46 -4.54
CA ASN A 59 13.79 -11.05 -4.54
C ASN A 59 13.77 -10.42 -3.13
N TRP A 60 14.07 -11.22 -2.10
CA TRP A 60 14.03 -10.82 -0.69
C TRP A 60 15.41 -10.91 -0.05
N GLN A 61 15.64 -10.10 0.97
CA GLN A 61 16.84 -10.09 1.79
C GLN A 61 16.48 -9.69 3.22
N LYS A 62 17.38 -9.97 4.17
CA LYS A 62 17.30 -9.43 5.53
C LYS A 62 17.63 -7.94 5.54
N ILE A 63 17.29 -7.24 6.61
CA ILE A 63 17.60 -5.81 6.79
C ILE A 63 19.12 -5.52 6.65
N ASN A 64 19.97 -6.46 7.06
CA ASN A 64 21.43 -6.33 6.95
C ASN A 64 22.00 -6.70 5.56
N GLY A 65 21.14 -6.96 4.56
CA GLY A 65 21.52 -7.33 3.21
C GLY A 65 21.86 -8.81 2.99
N ASN A 66 21.87 -9.63 4.03
CA ASN A 66 22.06 -11.07 3.90
C ASN A 66 20.87 -11.73 3.22
N PRO A 67 21.01 -12.91 2.59
CA PRO A 67 19.91 -13.66 2.04
C PRO A 67 18.79 -13.90 3.05
N ALA A 68 17.54 -13.76 2.61
CA ALA A 68 16.38 -14.16 3.40
C ALA A 68 16.41 -15.68 3.64
N ASP A 69 16.07 -16.12 4.85
CA ASP A 69 16.17 -17.52 5.29
C ASP A 69 14.91 -18.06 5.93
N TRP A 70 13.75 -17.48 5.60
CA TRP A 70 12.45 -18.05 5.97
C TRP A 70 12.22 -19.38 5.26
N GLU A 71 11.38 -20.24 5.85
CA GLU A 71 11.12 -21.59 5.35
C GLU A 71 10.36 -21.56 4.03
N VAL A 72 10.95 -22.09 2.95
CA VAL A 72 10.30 -22.21 1.62
C VAL A 72 9.89 -23.65 1.38
N ASN A 73 8.65 -23.86 0.97
CA ASN A 73 8.11 -25.16 0.57
C ASN A 73 7.20 -24.96 -0.65
N SER A 74 7.68 -25.38 -1.82
CA SER A 74 7.00 -25.16 -3.10
C SER A 74 6.69 -23.67 -3.31
N ASN A 75 5.43 -23.32 -3.59
CA ASN A 75 4.99 -21.94 -3.81
C ASN A 75 4.56 -21.19 -2.53
N ILE A 76 5.05 -21.61 -1.37
CA ILE A 76 4.74 -21.01 -0.06
C ILE A 76 6.05 -20.75 0.66
N PHE A 77 6.16 -19.59 1.28
CA PHE A 77 7.16 -19.40 2.33
C PHE A 77 6.50 -19.03 3.65
N THR A 78 7.15 -19.39 4.74
CA THR A 78 6.63 -19.22 6.10
C THR A 78 7.68 -18.54 6.96
N ILE A 79 7.25 -17.61 7.80
CA ILE A 79 8.12 -16.96 8.78
C ILE A 79 8.84 -18.05 9.61
N LYS A 80 10.14 -17.93 9.72
CA LYS A 80 10.97 -18.66 10.67
C LYS A 80 11.19 -17.77 11.87
N PRO A 81 10.43 -17.96 12.96
CA PRO A 81 10.44 -17.05 14.09
C PRO A 81 11.82 -16.80 14.67
N GLY A 82 12.12 -15.53 14.96
CA GLY A 82 13.40 -15.10 15.54
C GLY A 82 14.53 -14.91 14.54
N THR A 83 14.28 -15.06 13.22
CA THR A 83 15.30 -14.81 12.20
C THR A 83 15.30 -13.36 11.69
N GLY A 84 14.29 -12.59 12.06
CA GLY A 84 14.09 -11.19 11.72
C GLY A 84 13.34 -10.98 10.42
N ASP A 85 13.00 -9.72 10.18
CA ASP A 85 12.24 -9.27 9.03
C ASP A 85 12.99 -9.49 7.72
N ILE A 86 12.20 -9.61 6.64
CA ILE A 86 12.72 -9.62 5.27
C ILE A 86 12.12 -8.47 4.47
N LEU A 87 12.88 -7.98 3.50
CA LEU A 87 12.45 -6.87 2.65
C LEU A 87 12.81 -7.14 1.19
N THR A 88 12.08 -6.53 0.27
CA THR A 88 12.37 -6.63 -1.16
C THR A 88 13.70 -5.96 -1.48
N LYS A 89 14.50 -6.57 -2.37
CA LYS A 89 15.73 -5.96 -2.89
C LYS A 89 15.43 -4.72 -3.73
N GLN A 90 14.35 -4.77 -4.52
CA GLN A 90 13.85 -3.62 -5.26
C GLN A 90 13.07 -2.67 -4.35
N LYS A 91 13.21 -1.38 -4.60
CA LYS A 91 12.50 -0.29 -3.92
C LYS A 91 11.39 0.25 -4.79
N PHE A 92 10.30 0.65 -4.17
CA PHE A 92 9.08 1.07 -4.84
C PHE A 92 8.59 2.44 -4.34
N SER A 93 7.85 3.14 -5.22
CA SER A 93 7.08 4.33 -4.90
C SER A 93 5.59 3.98 -4.84
N ASN A 94 4.80 4.47 -5.79
CA ASN A 94 3.38 4.15 -5.88
C ASN A 94 3.18 2.76 -6.46
N VAL A 95 2.36 1.95 -5.80
CA VAL A 95 2.17 0.56 -6.23
C VAL A 95 0.72 0.10 -6.09
N GLN A 96 0.35 -0.78 -7.00
CA GLN A 96 -0.66 -1.81 -6.77
C GLN A 96 0.08 -3.07 -6.30
N PHE A 97 -0.33 -3.61 -5.16
CA PHE A 97 0.33 -4.74 -4.51
C PHE A 97 -0.68 -5.82 -4.16
N HIS A 98 -0.31 -7.06 -4.40
CA HIS A 98 -1.09 -8.24 -4.03
C HIS A 98 -0.25 -9.19 -3.20
N ILE A 99 -0.87 -9.80 -2.19
CA ILE A 99 -0.26 -10.82 -1.36
C ILE A 99 -1.34 -11.77 -0.83
N GLU A 100 -1.06 -13.08 -0.89
CA GLU A 100 -1.83 -14.06 -0.15
C GLU A 100 -1.08 -14.48 1.11
N TRP A 101 -1.80 -14.54 2.23
CA TRP A 101 -1.25 -14.90 3.52
C TRP A 101 -2.21 -15.78 4.32
N ARG A 102 -1.70 -16.54 5.27
CA ARG A 102 -2.52 -17.26 6.23
C ARG A 102 -1.84 -17.32 7.60
N ALA A 103 -2.65 -17.20 8.65
CA ALA A 103 -2.23 -17.44 10.01
C ALA A 103 -2.00 -18.95 10.27
N PRO A 104 -1.16 -19.34 11.24
CA PRO A 104 -1.02 -20.73 11.66
C PRO A 104 -2.33 -21.24 12.26
N ARG A 105 -2.41 -22.56 12.48
CA ARG A 105 -3.52 -23.13 13.27
C ARG A 105 -3.50 -22.55 14.67
N LEU A 106 -4.67 -22.44 15.28
CA LEU A 106 -4.80 -21.96 16.66
C LEU A 106 -3.91 -22.76 17.61
N SER A 107 -3.17 -22.06 18.45
CA SER A 107 -2.23 -22.59 19.44
C SER A 107 -2.54 -22.11 20.87
N GLY A 108 -3.72 -21.52 21.07
CA GLY A 108 -4.17 -21.01 22.38
C GLY A 108 -3.89 -19.53 22.62
N GLU A 109 -3.14 -18.84 21.73
CA GLU A 109 -2.90 -17.41 21.86
C GLU A 109 -4.15 -16.58 21.57
N SER A 110 -4.12 -15.32 22.04
CA SER A 110 -5.19 -14.35 21.85
C SER A 110 -4.63 -12.93 21.66
N GLY A 111 -5.48 -12.02 21.23
CA GLY A 111 -5.11 -10.61 21.01
C GLY A 111 -3.99 -10.48 19.99
N GLN A 112 -3.00 -9.66 20.28
CA GLN A 112 -1.86 -9.40 19.38
C GLN A 112 -0.83 -10.53 19.31
N ASN A 113 -0.93 -11.53 20.19
CA ASN A 113 -0.04 -12.68 20.15
C ASN A 113 -0.54 -13.80 19.21
N ARG A 114 -1.71 -13.63 18.58
CA ARG A 114 -2.33 -14.65 17.75
C ARG A 114 -2.12 -14.37 16.27
N GLY A 115 -1.15 -15.04 15.66
CA GLY A 115 -0.92 -14.96 14.21
C GLY A 115 -0.60 -13.56 13.72
N ASN A 116 0.41 -12.92 14.31
CA ASN A 116 0.80 -11.54 14.07
C ASN A 116 1.96 -11.41 13.08
N SER A 117 1.88 -10.41 12.21
CA SER A 117 2.90 -9.93 11.27
C SER A 117 2.48 -8.55 10.76
N GLY A 118 3.27 -7.94 9.89
CA GLY A 118 2.97 -6.67 9.22
C GLY A 118 3.57 -6.60 7.83
N ILE A 119 2.92 -5.85 6.96
CA ILE A 119 3.46 -5.46 5.64
C ILE A 119 3.80 -3.99 5.72
N PHE A 120 5.07 -3.63 5.58
CA PHE A 120 5.50 -2.24 5.64
C PHE A 120 5.85 -1.73 4.25
N PHE A 121 5.06 -0.83 3.72
CA PHE A 121 5.38 -0.10 2.51
C PHE A 121 6.47 0.92 2.80
N GLN A 122 7.50 0.92 1.95
CA GLN A 122 8.71 1.75 2.12
C GLN A 122 9.36 1.58 3.51
N GLU A 123 9.23 0.38 4.12
CA GLU A 123 9.79 0.04 5.45
C GLU A 123 9.20 0.90 6.59
N ARG A 124 8.08 1.61 6.37
CA ARG A 124 7.53 2.63 7.27
C ARG A 124 6.03 2.53 7.53
N TYR A 125 5.25 2.20 6.50
CA TYR A 125 3.79 2.33 6.54
C TYR A 125 3.15 0.95 6.65
N GLU A 126 2.73 0.58 7.84
CA GLU A 126 2.30 -0.77 8.16
C GLU A 126 0.82 -1.01 7.86
N LEU A 127 0.58 -2.04 7.04
CA LEU A 127 -0.68 -2.73 6.95
C LEU A 127 -0.62 -3.99 7.82
N GLN A 128 -1.48 -4.05 8.85
CA GLN A 128 -1.46 -5.11 9.84
C GLN A 128 -1.91 -6.46 9.28
N ILE A 129 -1.15 -7.50 9.60
CA ILE A 129 -1.54 -8.90 9.50
C ILE A 129 -1.78 -9.45 10.91
N LEU A 130 -2.96 -10.00 11.14
CA LEU A 130 -3.33 -10.62 12.41
C LEU A 130 -4.37 -11.72 12.17
N ASP A 131 -4.35 -12.80 12.93
CA ASP A 131 -5.52 -13.66 13.02
C ASP A 131 -6.61 -12.93 13.83
N SER A 132 -7.47 -12.19 13.11
CA SER A 132 -8.58 -11.42 13.69
C SER A 132 -9.91 -12.15 13.68
N TYR A 133 -9.95 -13.42 13.24
CA TYR A 133 -11.18 -14.22 13.26
C TYR A 133 -11.55 -14.60 14.69
N ASN A 134 -12.68 -14.10 15.19
CA ASN A 134 -13.12 -14.30 16.57
C ASN A 134 -12.03 -13.99 17.61
N ASN A 135 -11.23 -12.96 17.37
CA ASN A 135 -10.10 -12.55 18.20
C ASN A 135 -10.30 -11.13 18.72
N LYS A 136 -10.45 -10.99 20.02
CA LYS A 136 -10.63 -9.67 20.66
C LYS A 136 -9.28 -8.99 20.87
N THR A 137 -9.11 -7.81 20.28
CA THR A 137 -7.96 -6.93 20.46
C THR A 137 -8.38 -5.47 20.24
N TYR A 138 -7.44 -4.53 20.38
CA TYR A 138 -7.72 -3.13 20.01
C TYR A 138 -7.97 -2.99 18.51
N THR A 139 -8.97 -2.18 18.15
CA THR A 139 -9.55 -2.16 16.81
C THR A 139 -8.60 -1.68 15.72
N ASN A 140 -7.72 -0.73 16.03
CA ASN A 140 -6.69 -0.23 15.10
C ASN A 140 -5.40 -1.08 15.08
N GLY A 141 -5.46 -2.31 15.60
CA GLY A 141 -4.43 -3.33 15.50
C GLY A 141 -4.96 -4.66 14.96
N GLN A 142 -6.19 -4.68 14.41
CA GLN A 142 -6.75 -5.84 13.70
C GLN A 142 -6.18 -5.97 12.29
N ALA A 143 -6.37 -7.12 11.66
CA ALA A 143 -6.04 -7.33 10.26
C ALA A 143 -6.69 -6.25 9.37
N GLY A 144 -5.90 -5.68 8.45
CA GLY A 144 -6.36 -4.60 7.57
C GLY A 144 -6.35 -3.20 8.20
N SER A 145 -5.90 -3.05 9.46
CA SER A 145 -5.61 -1.73 10.04
C SER A 145 -4.39 -1.12 9.37
N ILE A 146 -4.37 0.20 9.19
CA ILE A 146 -3.12 0.94 9.18
C ILE A 146 -2.72 1.05 10.64
N TYR A 147 -1.72 0.26 11.03
CA TYR A 147 -1.44 -0.06 12.43
C TYR A 147 -1.37 1.18 13.33
N LYS A 148 -2.23 1.19 14.36
CA LYS A 148 -2.43 2.27 15.34
C LYS A 148 -2.84 3.63 14.77
N GLN A 149 -3.09 3.73 13.45
CA GLN A 149 -3.60 4.96 12.84
C GLN A 149 -5.08 4.82 12.46
N PHE A 150 -5.45 3.81 11.67
CA PHE A 150 -6.81 3.66 11.15
C PHE A 150 -7.38 2.27 11.38
N VAL A 151 -8.60 2.23 11.88
CA VAL A 151 -9.39 1.00 12.03
C VAL A 151 -9.89 0.55 10.66
N PRO A 152 -9.91 -0.77 10.33
CA PRO A 152 -10.56 -1.22 9.11
C PRO A 152 -12.08 -1.01 9.16
N LEU A 153 -12.69 -0.73 8.01
CA LEU A 153 -14.14 -0.50 7.89
C LEU A 153 -14.95 -1.70 8.38
N VAL A 154 -14.44 -2.91 8.15
CA VAL A 154 -15.03 -4.17 8.61
C VAL A 154 -13.92 -5.18 8.90
N ASN A 155 -14.21 -6.20 9.71
CA ASN A 155 -13.34 -7.36 9.87
C ASN A 155 -13.70 -8.41 8.79
N ALA A 156 -12.88 -8.49 7.74
CA ALA A 156 -13.05 -9.43 6.63
C ALA A 156 -12.20 -10.72 6.80
N SER A 157 -11.68 -10.99 8.01
CA SER A 157 -10.80 -12.13 8.28
C SER A 157 -11.53 -13.47 8.14
N ARG A 158 -10.85 -14.42 7.52
CA ARG A 158 -11.24 -15.84 7.49
C ARG A 158 -10.65 -16.58 8.66
N GLU A 159 -11.13 -17.82 8.88
CA GLU A 159 -10.61 -18.70 9.94
C GLU A 159 -9.09 -18.91 9.83
N PRO A 160 -8.41 -19.19 10.96
CA PRO A 160 -7.00 -19.56 10.96
C PRO A 160 -6.72 -20.71 9.99
N TYR A 161 -5.54 -20.68 9.36
CA TYR A 161 -5.09 -21.65 8.36
C TYR A 161 -5.80 -21.58 7.00
N VAL A 162 -6.81 -20.73 6.82
CA VAL A 162 -7.42 -20.41 5.54
C VAL A 162 -6.64 -19.27 4.88
N TRP A 163 -6.37 -19.41 3.57
CA TRP A 163 -5.72 -18.35 2.79
C TRP A 163 -6.60 -17.11 2.71
N GLN A 164 -5.97 -15.99 2.90
CA GLN A 164 -6.52 -14.64 2.81
C GLN A 164 -5.66 -13.82 1.87
N ASN A 165 -6.22 -12.77 1.26
CA ASN A 165 -5.46 -11.88 0.42
C ASN A 165 -5.66 -10.43 0.82
N TYR A 166 -4.63 -9.63 0.56
CA TYR A 166 -4.72 -8.19 0.45
C TYR A 166 -4.45 -7.75 -0.98
N ASP A 167 -5.32 -6.88 -1.48
CA ASP A 167 -5.10 -6.07 -2.66
C ASP A 167 -4.98 -4.61 -2.22
N VAL A 168 -3.84 -3.99 -2.48
CA VAL A 168 -3.48 -2.69 -1.92
C VAL A 168 -3.12 -1.73 -3.05
N ILE A 169 -3.65 -0.52 -2.97
CA ILE A 169 -3.12 0.64 -3.71
C ILE A 169 -2.43 1.52 -2.68
N PHE A 170 -1.11 1.63 -2.78
CA PHE A 170 -0.30 2.51 -1.95
C PHE A 170 0.24 3.66 -2.80
N ILE A 171 -0.02 4.88 -2.37
CA ILE A 171 0.53 6.09 -2.95
C ILE A 171 1.54 6.66 -1.97
N ALA A 172 2.78 6.74 -2.40
CA ALA A 172 3.89 7.21 -1.59
C ALA A 172 3.77 8.70 -1.25
N PRO A 173 4.35 9.14 -0.15
CA PRO A 173 4.43 10.56 0.14
C PRO A 173 5.41 11.24 -0.80
N THR A 174 5.25 12.54 -0.99
CA THR A 174 6.25 13.38 -1.65
C THR A 174 6.77 14.42 -0.68
N PHE A 175 8.00 14.88 -0.90
CA PHE A 175 8.66 15.85 -0.04
C PHE A 175 9.14 17.05 -0.86
N ASN A 176 9.19 18.20 -0.23
CA ASN A 176 9.81 19.40 -0.76
C ASN A 176 11.34 19.29 -0.67
N ASP A 177 12.06 20.17 -1.38
CA ASP A 177 13.54 20.20 -1.38
C ASP A 177 14.14 20.41 0.02
N ASN A 178 13.39 21.05 0.93
CA ASN A 178 13.80 21.25 2.32
C ASN A 178 13.51 20.04 3.24
N GLY A 179 13.03 18.93 2.68
CA GLY A 179 12.68 17.71 3.40
C GLY A 179 11.32 17.73 4.12
N SER A 180 10.58 18.82 4.06
CA SER A 180 9.21 18.85 4.60
C SER A 180 8.25 18.06 3.72
N ILE A 181 7.18 17.50 4.34
CA ILE A 181 6.15 16.78 3.59
C ILE A 181 5.44 17.72 2.59
N ASN A 182 5.33 17.30 1.34
CA ASN A 182 4.53 17.97 0.31
C ASN A 182 3.17 17.29 0.18
N THR A 183 3.12 15.99 -0.10
CA THR A 183 1.90 15.20 -0.10
C THR A 183 2.06 14.01 0.84
N ARG A 184 1.00 13.71 1.60
CA ARG A 184 1.00 12.56 2.51
C ARG A 184 0.74 11.28 1.75
N ALA A 185 1.30 10.18 2.23
CA ALA A 185 0.97 8.85 1.74
C ALA A 185 -0.52 8.55 1.92
N ASN A 186 -1.07 7.75 1.02
CA ASN A 186 -2.42 7.21 1.22
C ASN A 186 -2.50 5.74 0.81
N MET A 187 -3.52 5.07 1.34
CA MET A 187 -3.70 3.64 1.13
C MET A 187 -5.17 3.30 0.90
N THR A 188 -5.43 2.44 -0.09
CA THR A 188 -6.71 1.76 -0.28
C THR A 188 -6.44 0.27 -0.17
N VAL A 189 -7.22 -0.45 0.63
CA VAL A 189 -6.99 -1.87 0.91
C VAL A 189 -8.29 -2.65 0.75
N PHE A 190 -8.22 -3.75 -0.01
CA PHE A 190 -9.21 -4.80 -0.02
C PHE A 190 -8.65 -6.02 0.72
N HIS A 191 -9.42 -6.57 1.63
CA HIS A 191 -9.15 -7.81 2.34
C HIS A 191 -10.17 -8.87 1.90
N ASN A 192 -9.72 -9.94 1.27
CA ASN A 192 -10.60 -10.97 0.69
C ASN A 192 -11.65 -10.39 -0.29
N GLY A 193 -11.28 -9.39 -1.08
CA GLY A 193 -12.15 -8.67 -2.00
C GLY A 193 -13.09 -7.65 -1.35
N ILE A 194 -13.05 -7.48 -0.01
CA ILE A 194 -13.89 -6.53 0.73
C ILE A 194 -13.07 -5.28 1.04
N LEU A 195 -13.61 -4.10 0.73
CA LEU A 195 -12.96 -2.82 1.02
C LEU A 195 -12.85 -2.61 2.54
N VAL A 196 -11.61 -2.50 3.05
CA VAL A 196 -11.34 -2.27 4.47
C VAL A 196 -10.68 -0.92 4.76
N GLN A 197 -9.99 -0.33 3.78
CA GLN A 197 -9.46 1.04 3.85
C GLN A 197 -9.73 1.75 2.51
N TYR A 198 -10.25 2.98 2.54
CA TYR A 198 -10.55 3.75 1.33
C TYR A 198 -9.82 5.09 1.33
N LYS A 199 -8.77 5.21 0.52
CA LYS A 199 -7.97 6.44 0.36
C LYS A 199 -7.60 7.10 1.70
N VAL A 200 -7.30 6.28 2.72
CA VAL A 200 -6.92 6.82 4.02
C VAL A 200 -5.59 7.55 3.91
N ILE A 201 -5.56 8.80 4.35
CA ILE A 201 -4.35 9.62 4.35
C ILE A 201 -3.57 9.32 5.62
N LEU A 202 -2.39 8.71 5.47
CA LEU A 202 -1.57 8.28 6.59
C LEU A 202 -1.05 9.48 7.37
N GLU A 203 -0.94 9.34 8.69
CA GLU A 203 -0.43 10.39 9.57
C GLU A 203 1.10 10.45 9.61
N GLY A 204 1.77 9.39 9.14
CA GLY A 204 3.22 9.25 9.09
C GLY A 204 3.67 7.80 9.19
N ALA A 205 4.94 7.58 9.43
CA ALA A 205 5.50 6.25 9.68
C ALA A 205 4.85 5.59 10.89
N THR A 206 4.61 4.27 10.80
CA THR A 206 4.05 3.49 11.91
C THR A 206 4.95 3.55 13.13
N THR A 207 4.34 3.76 14.29
CA THR A 207 5.02 3.75 15.59
C THR A 207 4.26 2.88 16.58
N TYR A 208 4.99 2.11 17.39
CA TYR A 208 4.38 1.36 18.49
C TYR A 208 3.97 2.29 19.65
N ILE A 209 4.79 3.29 19.96
CA ILE A 209 4.56 4.29 21.00
C ILE A 209 4.70 5.68 20.39
N GLY A 210 3.79 6.58 20.72
CA GLY A 210 3.80 7.97 20.29
C GLY A 210 2.94 8.22 19.06
N LYS A 211 3.09 9.41 18.46
CA LYS A 211 2.35 9.81 17.27
C LYS A 211 3.17 9.53 16.01
N PRO A 212 2.54 9.07 14.93
CA PRO A 212 3.16 8.99 13.62
C PRO A 212 3.74 10.33 13.17
N LYS A 213 4.83 10.31 12.42
CA LYS A 213 5.43 11.49 11.80
C LYS A 213 6.04 11.15 10.46
N TYR A 214 6.19 12.16 9.61
CA TYR A 214 6.94 12.07 8.37
C TYR A 214 8.36 12.55 8.60
N ASP A 215 9.32 11.69 8.30
CA ASP A 215 10.72 12.05 8.11
C ASP A 215 11.04 11.88 6.62
N PHE A 216 11.87 12.75 6.04
CA PHE A 216 12.27 12.67 4.64
C PHE A 216 12.84 11.28 4.30
N HIS A 217 12.37 10.72 3.19
CA HIS A 217 12.91 9.48 2.63
C HIS A 217 12.62 9.40 1.13
N ASN A 218 13.39 8.59 0.43
CA ASN A 218 13.15 8.20 -0.96
C ASN A 218 12.28 6.93 -1.03
N ASN A 219 12.13 6.37 -2.24
CA ASN A 219 11.55 5.06 -2.45
C ASN A 219 12.16 4.03 -1.49
N GLY A 220 11.35 3.11 -1.00
CA GLY A 220 11.76 2.10 -0.05
C GLY A 220 11.25 0.71 -0.42
N SER A 221 11.76 -0.29 0.28
CA SER A 221 11.39 -1.69 0.10
C SER A 221 10.01 -1.98 0.70
N ILE A 222 9.40 -3.06 0.25
CA ILE A 222 8.27 -3.68 0.95
C ILE A 222 8.88 -4.66 1.95
N LEU A 223 8.55 -4.51 3.23
CA LEU A 223 9.05 -5.35 4.31
C LEU A 223 7.94 -6.23 4.86
N LEU A 224 8.27 -7.49 5.15
CA LEU A 224 7.42 -8.42 5.89
C LEU A 224 8.04 -8.65 7.27
N GLN A 225 7.21 -8.51 8.31
CA GLN A 225 7.65 -8.54 9.70
C GLN A 225 7.66 -9.96 10.27
N ASP A 226 8.75 -10.31 10.96
CA ASP A 226 8.84 -11.44 11.89
C ASP A 226 8.39 -11.02 13.30
N HIS A 227 7.11 -11.17 13.60
CA HIS A 227 6.57 -10.92 14.94
C HIS A 227 6.51 -12.21 15.82
N GLY A 228 7.27 -13.24 15.45
CA GLY A 228 7.32 -14.52 16.19
C GLY A 228 6.21 -15.51 15.81
N SER A 229 5.28 -15.17 14.94
CA SER A 229 4.22 -16.05 14.46
C SER A 229 4.56 -16.68 13.11
N LYS A 230 4.24 -17.96 12.91
CA LYS A 230 4.46 -18.69 11.65
C LYS A 230 3.40 -18.33 10.60
N ILE A 231 3.37 -17.06 10.17
CA ILE A 231 2.54 -16.65 9.02
C ILE A 231 3.14 -17.23 7.74
N SER A 232 2.29 -17.78 6.89
CA SER A 232 2.68 -18.25 5.56
C SER A 232 2.22 -17.29 4.48
N PHE A 233 3.02 -17.17 3.44
CA PHE A 233 2.78 -16.26 2.31
C PHE A 233 2.91 -17.01 0.98
N ARG A 234 2.20 -16.53 -0.05
CA ARG A 234 2.32 -16.98 -1.43
C ARG A 234 1.78 -15.94 -2.40
N ASN A 235 1.96 -16.13 -3.70
CA ASN A 235 1.39 -15.29 -4.77
C ASN A 235 1.57 -13.79 -4.47
N ILE A 236 2.83 -13.34 -4.44
CA ILE A 236 3.16 -11.94 -4.12
C ILE A 236 3.65 -11.25 -5.38
N TRP A 237 2.97 -10.19 -5.77
CA TRP A 237 3.37 -9.37 -6.89
C TRP A 237 3.07 -7.89 -6.66
N VAL A 238 3.74 -7.06 -7.45
CA VAL A 238 3.60 -5.61 -7.41
C VAL A 238 3.59 -5.03 -8.82
N ARG A 239 2.80 -4.00 -9.03
CA ARG A 239 2.85 -3.14 -10.22
C ARG A 239 3.17 -1.73 -9.77
N GLU A 240 4.16 -1.10 -10.40
CA GLU A 240 4.36 0.33 -10.24
C GLU A 240 3.26 1.08 -11.00
N ILE A 241 2.69 2.10 -10.38
CA ILE A 241 1.59 2.88 -10.95
C ILE A 241 1.98 4.36 -11.01
N GLU A 242 1.66 4.97 -12.14
CA GLU A 242 1.69 6.42 -12.29
C GLU A 242 0.32 6.96 -11.89
N VAL A 243 0.30 7.96 -11.04
CA VAL A 243 -0.92 8.69 -10.67
C VAL A 243 -0.84 10.08 -11.28
N PRO A 244 -1.91 10.51 -11.96
CA PRO A 244 -1.97 11.84 -12.58
C PRO A 244 -1.89 12.96 -11.54
#